data_751816507f673b060a03a5dc552e4597
#
_entry.id   751816507f673b060a03a5dc552e4597
#
_cell.length_a   1.000
_cell.length_b   1.000
_cell.length_c   1.000
_cell.angle_alpha   90.00
_cell.angle_beta   90.00
_cell.angle_gamma   90.00
#
_symmetry.space_group_name_H-M   'P 1'
#
loop_
_entity.id
_entity.type
_entity.pdbx_description
1 polymer ?
#
loop_
_entity_poly.entity_id
_entity_poly.type
_entity_poly.pdbx_seq_one_letter_code
_entity_poly.pdbx_strand_id
1 'polypeptide(L)' 'MHDETAQMDIRRLLKTFGVQADTAIVEHLLNHPDLESLRLRIRLEDVTEYADRSVQPLAFVVEGNVHRGN' A
#
# COMPACT_ATOMS: atom_id res chain seq x y z
N MET A 1 -10.62 -23.23 1.65
CA MET A 1 -9.28 -23.81 1.52
C MET A 1 -8.25 -22.85 2.11
N HIS A 2 -7.42 -23.38 2.94
CA HIS A 2 -6.35 -22.58 3.53
C HIS A 2 -5.08 -22.76 2.73
N ASP A 3 -4.48 -21.67 2.38
CA ASP A 3 -3.17 -21.68 1.76
C ASP A 3 -2.26 -20.86 2.65
N GLU A 4 -1.55 -21.56 3.54
CA GLU A 4 -0.67 -20.88 4.48
C GLU A 4 0.46 -20.17 3.78
N THR A 5 0.93 -20.73 2.66
CA THR A 5 1.98 -20.08 1.88
C THR A 5 1.48 -18.74 1.33
N ALA A 6 0.26 -18.73 0.78
CA ALA A 6 -0.30 -17.49 0.26
C ALA A 6 -0.47 -16.47 1.37
N GLN A 7 -0.94 -16.90 2.55
CA GLN A 7 -1.10 -15.96 3.65
C GLN A 7 0.23 -15.38 4.09
N MET A 8 1.27 -16.20 4.14
CA MET A 8 2.59 -15.73 4.52
C MET A 8 3.14 -14.73 3.51
N ASP A 9 2.94 -15.02 2.23
CA ASP A 9 3.39 -14.10 1.17
C ASP A 9 2.66 -12.78 1.24
N ILE A 10 1.35 -12.82 1.47
CA ILE A 10 0.55 -11.60 1.60
C ILE A 10 1.08 -10.77 2.75
N ARG A 11 1.28 -11.38 3.91
CA ARG A 11 1.75 -10.64 5.07
C ARG A 11 3.14 -10.05 4.85
N ARG A 12 4.01 -10.82 4.20
CA ARG A 12 5.36 -10.34 3.91
C ARG A 12 5.34 -9.14 2.99
N LEU A 13 4.52 -9.22 1.94
CA LEU A 13 4.42 -8.12 0.99
C LEU A 13 3.87 -6.87 1.66
N LEU A 14 2.81 -7.02 2.46
CA LEU A 14 2.21 -5.87 3.13
C LEU A 14 3.16 -5.28 4.17
N LYS A 15 3.92 -6.12 4.85
CA LYS A 15 4.88 -5.62 5.82
C LYS A 15 5.99 -4.84 5.12
N THR A 16 6.49 -5.38 4.01
CA THR A 16 7.53 -4.69 3.24
C THR A 16 7.03 -3.33 2.78
N PHE A 17 5.82 -3.32 2.21
CA PHE A 17 5.23 -2.06 1.78
C PHE A 17 5.04 -1.10 2.95
N GLY A 18 4.51 -1.62 4.07
CA GLY A 18 4.24 -0.78 5.23
C GLY A 18 5.49 -0.12 5.77
N VAL A 19 6.59 -0.87 5.87
CA VAL A 19 7.85 -0.32 6.37
C VAL A 19 8.37 0.76 5.44
N GLN A 20 8.37 0.50 4.13
CA GLN A 20 8.87 1.46 3.17
C GLN A 20 7.98 2.70 3.10
N ALA A 21 6.67 2.50 3.13
CA ALA A 21 5.72 3.61 3.08
C ALA A 21 5.84 4.47 4.33
N ASP A 22 5.97 3.84 5.49
CA ASP A 22 6.12 4.56 6.74
C ASP A 22 7.33 5.48 6.68
N THR A 23 8.48 4.94 6.28
CA THR A 23 9.69 5.74 6.17
C THR A 23 9.52 6.90 5.18
N ALA A 24 8.95 6.61 4.03
CA ALA A 24 8.79 7.65 3.00
C ALA A 24 7.86 8.76 3.47
N ILE A 25 6.76 8.39 4.14
CA ILE A 25 5.80 9.39 4.61
C ILE A 25 6.44 10.25 5.70
N VAL A 26 7.15 9.63 6.64
CA VAL A 26 7.79 10.39 7.71
C VAL A 26 8.82 11.35 7.14
N GLU A 27 9.63 10.88 6.19
CA GLU A 27 10.65 11.76 5.59
C GLU A 27 10.00 12.91 4.85
N HIS A 28 8.91 12.65 4.17
CA HIS A 28 8.21 13.71 3.44
C HIS A 28 7.70 14.79 4.42
N LEU A 29 7.13 14.35 5.53
CA LEU A 29 6.66 15.30 6.54
C LEU A 29 7.79 16.09 7.15
N LEU A 30 8.93 15.45 7.39
CA LEU A 30 10.10 16.15 7.95
C LEU A 30 10.64 17.20 6.98
N ASN A 31 10.58 16.91 5.69
CA ASN A 31 11.08 17.82 4.67
C ASN A 31 10.10 18.93 4.33
N HIS A 32 8.87 18.83 4.82
CA HIS A 32 7.85 19.84 4.54
C HIS A 32 7.14 20.24 5.83
N PRO A 33 7.84 20.98 6.68
CA PRO A 33 7.31 21.28 8.03
C PRO A 33 6.03 22.11 8.03
N ASP A 34 5.73 22.77 6.90
CA ASP A 34 4.51 23.60 6.81
C ASP A 34 3.25 22.78 6.54
N LEU A 35 3.42 21.51 6.15
CA LEU A 35 2.26 20.66 5.91
C LEU A 35 1.61 20.23 7.22
N GLU A 36 0.30 20.44 7.30
CA GLU A 36 -0.44 19.98 8.48
C GLU A 36 -1.00 18.59 8.26
N SER A 37 -1.20 18.21 7.01
CA SER A 37 -1.70 16.87 6.72
C SER A 37 -1.31 16.48 5.31
N LEU A 38 -1.34 15.17 5.07
CA LEU A 38 -1.13 14.58 3.76
C LEU A 38 -2.38 13.80 3.38
N ARG A 39 -2.81 13.95 2.15
CA ARG A 39 -3.85 13.08 1.61
C ARG A 39 -3.20 12.05 0.71
N LEU A 40 -3.35 10.78 1.07
CA LEU A 40 -2.67 9.70 0.38
C LEU A 40 -3.65 8.76 -0.27
N ARG A 41 -3.26 8.25 -1.42
CA ARG A 41 -3.99 7.21 -2.14
C ARG A 41 -3.07 6.04 -2.34
N ILE A 42 -3.53 4.86 -1.94
CA ILE A 42 -2.77 3.64 -2.11
C ILE A 42 -3.53 2.78 -3.10
N ARG A 43 -2.85 2.41 -4.17
CA ARG A 43 -3.46 1.58 -5.21
C ARG A 43 -2.81 0.22 -5.22
N LEU A 44 -3.65 -0.82 -5.19
CA LEU A 44 -3.18 -2.19 -5.37
C LEU A 44 -3.60 -2.65 -6.74
N GLU A 45 -2.64 -3.12 -7.53
CA GLU A 45 -2.89 -3.58 -8.89
C GLU A 45 -2.31 -4.96 -9.07
N ASP A 46 -3.12 -5.85 -9.63
CA ASP A 46 -2.70 -7.20 -10.01
C ASP A 46 -2.03 -7.11 -11.37
N VAL A 47 -0.74 -7.44 -11.43
CA VAL A 47 0.03 -7.37 -12.66
C VAL A 47 0.37 -8.76 -13.17
N THR A 48 -0.38 -9.76 -12.71
CA THR A 48 -0.21 -11.14 -13.16
C THR A 48 -0.56 -11.25 -14.64
N GLU A 49 0.22 -12.04 -15.37
CA GLU A 49 -0.11 -12.35 -16.75
C GLU A 49 -1.00 -13.58 -16.77
N TYR A 50 -2.25 -13.37 -17.15
CA TYR A 50 -3.23 -14.46 -17.17
C TYR A 50 -3.32 -15.05 -18.56
N ALA A 51 -3.28 -16.38 -18.62
CA ALA A 51 -3.52 -17.09 -19.89
C ALA A 51 -4.96 -16.94 -20.32
N ASP A 52 -5.88 -16.89 -19.35
CA ASP A 52 -7.30 -16.75 -19.61
C ASP A 52 -7.66 -15.27 -19.56
N ARG A 53 -8.03 -14.72 -20.70
CA ARG A 53 -8.32 -13.29 -20.82
C ARG A 53 -9.62 -12.89 -20.14
N SER A 54 -10.42 -13.87 -19.74
CA SER A 54 -11.66 -13.54 -19.04
C SER A 54 -11.45 -13.25 -17.57
N VAL A 55 -10.24 -13.49 -17.05
CA VAL A 55 -9.94 -13.19 -15.65
C VAL A 55 -9.85 -11.69 -15.46
N GLN A 56 -10.59 -11.19 -14.48
CA GLN A 56 -10.58 -9.78 -14.13
C GLN A 56 -9.45 -9.54 -13.15
N PRO A 57 -8.45 -8.72 -13.49
CA PRO A 57 -7.36 -8.46 -12.54
C PRO A 57 -7.87 -7.82 -11.26
N LEU A 58 -7.23 -8.19 -10.15
CA LEU A 58 -7.56 -7.59 -8.86
C LEU A 58 -7.04 -6.16 -8.83
N ALA A 59 -7.89 -5.23 -8.41
CA ALA A 59 -7.47 -3.85 -8.26
C ALA A 59 -8.39 -3.15 -7.28
N PHE A 60 -7.81 -2.34 -6.41
CA PHE A 60 -8.61 -1.47 -5.57
C PHE A 60 -7.74 -0.33 -5.05
N VAL A 61 -8.41 0.69 -4.51
CA VAL A 61 -7.78 1.91 -4.04
C VAL A 61 -8.26 2.19 -2.63
N VAL A 62 -7.33 2.60 -1.78
CA VAL A 62 -7.65 3.08 -0.43
C VAL A 62 -7.12 4.51 -0.32
N GLU A 63 -7.94 5.40 0.22
CA GLU A 63 -7.50 6.78 0.45
C GLU A 63 -7.64 7.12 1.91
N GLY A 64 -6.75 7.97 2.38
CA GLY A 64 -6.80 8.41 3.75
C GLY A 64 -5.94 9.63 3.97
N ASN A 65 -6.11 10.23 5.12
CA ASN A 65 -5.36 11.40 5.50
C ASN A 65 -4.42 11.05 6.65
N VAL A 66 -3.22 11.60 6.58
CA VAL A 66 -2.27 11.54 7.68
C VAL A 66 -2.17 12.94 8.25
N HIS A 67 -2.45 13.06 9.54
CA HIS A 67 -2.43 14.35 10.22
C HIS A 67 -1.19 14.45 11.06
N ARG A 68 -0.57 15.63 11.06
CA ARG A 68 0.58 15.85 11.90
C ARG A 68 0.11 15.95 13.35
N GLY A 69 0.70 15.12 14.20
CA GLY A 69 0.36 15.15 15.61
C GLY A 69 0.99 16.31 16.35
N ASN A 70 0.42 16.62 17.48
CA ASN A 70 0.97 17.65 18.38
C ASN A 70 1.31 17.05 19.72
#